data_fb2b9bc8bb85626e9545e55c706d325d
#
_entry.id   fb2b9bc8bb85626e9545e55c706d325d
#
_cell.length_a   1.000
_cell.length_b   1.000
_cell.length_c   1.000
_cell.angle_alpha   90.00
_cell.angle_beta   90.00
_cell.angle_gamma   90.00
#
_symmetry.space_group_name_H-M   'P 1'
#
loop_
_entity.id
_entity.type
_entity.pdbx_description
1 polymer ?
#
loop_
_entity_poly.entity_id
_entity_poly.type
_entity_poly.pdbx_seq_one_letter_code
_entity_poly.pdbx_strand_id
1 'polypeptide(L)'
;VPTPLRHWLHALAAVLGALLAMAVTAALGLAAAGATGLPAGAYPRVVEAAVVAAVGGALTLDGHAGDLAGSRAGLTLMPLSVTLVGALVLGTAFRRHARTAPPAAHAARIAVLWLPALLALALTAHHTFEVPLGEGTLGDLGELFGLSPEAGFTTDVPVTVLFGMLWLAGVLVLAVAVSRAVPLPRPCEGARPAAYAMVGLLLACVALGAVIALVVAGIRGHPARTLAVILLGLPNVVWPVFTLGLGATWHGRVDGPFGLPMPRLLDEVLRTPDVSTLNLTTLARHDGRVWWLVVVDA
;
A
#
# COMPACT_ATOMS: atom_id res chain seq x y z
N VAL A 1 -12.22 1.05 38.73
CA VAL A 1 -12.64 1.91 37.62
C VAL A 1 -11.39 2.26 36.83
N PRO A 2 -11.32 1.94 35.50
CA PRO A 2 -10.17 2.36 34.71
C PRO A 2 -10.17 3.88 34.63
N THR A 3 -9.05 4.48 35.03
CA THR A 3 -8.89 5.93 34.96
C THR A 3 -9.01 6.42 33.50
N PRO A 4 -9.59 7.60 33.22
CA PRO A 4 -9.71 8.12 31.85
C PRO A 4 -8.37 8.13 31.10
N LEU A 5 -7.26 8.32 31.82
CA LEU A 5 -5.91 8.28 31.30
C LEU A 5 -5.58 6.94 30.62
N ARG A 6 -5.99 5.81 31.22
CA ARG A 6 -5.70 4.47 30.66
C ARG A 6 -6.36 4.27 29.29
N HIS A 7 -7.56 4.82 29.08
CA HIS A 7 -8.24 4.73 27.77
C HIS A 7 -7.52 5.54 26.68
N TRP A 8 -6.96 6.70 27.04
CA TRP A 8 -6.13 7.49 26.11
C TRP A 8 -4.80 6.79 25.81
N LEU A 9 -4.15 6.21 26.81
CA LEU A 9 -2.90 5.44 26.61
C LEU A 9 -3.13 4.23 25.69
N HIS A 10 -4.26 3.53 25.80
CA HIS A 10 -4.57 2.42 24.90
C HIS A 10 -4.86 2.89 23.47
N ALA A 11 -5.55 4.02 23.30
CA ALA A 11 -5.77 4.61 21.99
C ALA A 11 -4.43 5.06 21.35
N LEU A 12 -3.56 5.69 22.13
CA LEU A 12 -2.22 6.09 21.70
C LEU A 12 -1.38 4.87 21.29
N ALA A 13 -1.37 3.82 22.11
CA ALA A 13 -0.65 2.58 21.80
C ALA A 13 -1.17 1.92 20.54
N ALA A 14 -2.49 1.98 20.27
CA ALA A 14 -3.07 1.45 19.03
C ALA A 14 -2.61 2.25 17.82
N VAL A 15 -2.62 3.58 17.88
CA VAL A 15 -2.18 4.48 16.79
C VAL A 15 -0.69 4.32 16.54
N LEU A 16 0.16 4.44 17.57
CA LEU A 16 1.60 4.29 17.43
C LEU A 16 1.99 2.88 16.98
N GLY A 17 1.32 1.86 17.51
CA GLY A 17 1.55 0.47 17.11
C GLY A 17 1.22 0.21 15.66
N ALA A 18 0.13 0.80 15.14
CA ALA A 18 -0.24 0.69 13.73
C ALA A 18 0.77 1.41 12.83
N LEU A 19 1.11 2.65 13.14
CA LEU A 19 2.09 3.44 12.36
C LEU A 19 3.48 2.78 12.37
N LEU A 20 3.93 2.29 13.53
CA LEU A 20 5.20 1.58 13.64
C LEU A 20 5.20 0.29 12.81
N ALA A 21 4.13 -0.49 12.88
CA ALA A 21 4.01 -1.72 12.09
C ALA A 21 4.01 -1.42 10.59
N MET A 22 3.30 -0.37 10.16
CA MET A 22 3.33 0.11 8.77
C MET A 22 4.72 0.55 8.36
N ALA A 23 5.39 1.38 9.16
CA ALA A 23 6.75 1.87 8.89
C ALA A 23 7.77 0.71 8.81
N VAL A 24 7.71 -0.24 9.72
CA VAL A 24 8.60 -1.43 9.69
C VAL A 24 8.33 -2.28 8.45
N THR A 25 7.07 -2.52 8.09
CA THR A 25 6.72 -3.29 6.89
C THR A 25 7.19 -2.58 5.63
N ALA A 26 6.97 -1.28 5.52
CA ALA A 26 7.43 -0.46 4.40
C ALA A 26 8.97 -0.45 4.32
N ALA A 27 9.65 -0.23 5.45
CA ALA A 27 11.10 -0.24 5.52
C ALA A 27 11.70 -1.57 5.05
N LEU A 28 11.23 -2.69 5.60
CA LEU A 28 11.71 -4.02 5.20
C LEU A 28 11.43 -4.31 3.73
N GLY A 29 10.25 -3.94 3.23
CA GLY A 29 9.89 -4.12 1.82
C GLY A 29 10.74 -3.27 0.88
N LEU A 30 10.97 -2.01 1.21
CA LEU A 30 11.84 -1.10 0.46
C LEU A 30 13.32 -1.52 0.53
N ALA A 31 13.80 -1.99 1.68
CA ALA A 31 15.14 -2.54 1.81
C ALA A 31 15.33 -3.77 0.91
N ALA A 32 14.36 -4.69 0.91
CA ALA A 32 14.35 -5.86 0.04
C ALA A 32 14.25 -5.49 -1.46
N ALA A 33 13.64 -4.35 -1.78
CA ALA A 33 13.61 -3.78 -3.13
C ALA A 33 14.92 -3.10 -3.54
N GLY A 34 15.90 -2.93 -2.62
CA GLY A 34 17.18 -2.28 -2.89
C GLY A 34 17.23 -0.78 -2.57
N ALA A 35 16.19 -0.22 -1.93
CA ALA A 35 16.13 1.20 -1.60
C ALA A 35 17.18 1.66 -0.56
N THR A 36 17.90 0.74 0.06
CA THR A 36 19.03 1.06 0.95
C THR A 36 20.22 1.68 0.23
N GLY A 37 20.30 1.54 -1.11
CA GLY A 37 21.30 2.19 -1.96
C GLY A 37 20.99 3.65 -2.32
N LEU A 38 19.88 4.20 -1.84
CA LEU A 38 19.53 5.60 -2.06
C LEU A 38 20.51 6.56 -1.34
N PRO A 39 20.63 7.82 -1.79
CA PRO A 39 21.46 8.82 -1.15
C PRO A 39 21.17 8.97 0.35
N ALA A 40 22.16 9.44 1.11
CA ALA A 40 22.05 9.59 2.56
C ALA A 40 20.82 10.43 2.95
N GLY A 41 19.99 9.89 3.86
CA GLY A 41 18.76 10.56 4.32
C GLY A 41 17.51 10.33 3.47
N ALA A 42 17.62 9.82 2.24
CA ALA A 42 16.48 9.56 1.38
C ALA A 42 15.63 8.36 1.84
N TYR A 43 16.28 7.30 2.31
CA TYR A 43 15.61 6.07 2.70
C TYR A 43 14.49 6.26 3.74
N PRO A 44 14.69 6.96 4.89
CA PRO A 44 13.62 7.21 5.84
C PRO A 44 12.45 7.98 5.24
N ARG A 45 12.73 8.94 4.36
CA ARG A 45 11.70 9.74 3.69
C ARG A 45 10.86 8.93 2.72
N VAL A 46 11.48 8.00 2.00
CA VAL A 46 10.75 7.06 1.13
C VAL A 46 9.89 6.10 1.96
N VAL A 47 10.35 5.69 3.14
CA VAL A 47 9.52 4.91 4.08
C VAL A 47 8.31 5.73 4.54
N GLU A 48 8.49 6.99 4.93
CA GLU A 48 7.40 7.91 5.28
C GLU A 48 6.41 8.05 4.13
N ALA A 49 6.90 8.29 2.90
CA ALA A 49 6.08 8.39 1.70
C ALA A 49 5.27 7.10 1.43
N ALA A 50 5.89 5.93 1.64
CA ALA A 50 5.20 4.66 1.49
C ALA A 50 4.08 4.47 2.53
N VAL A 51 4.27 4.94 3.77
CA VAL A 51 3.22 4.92 4.81
C VAL A 51 2.10 5.90 4.46
N VAL A 52 2.42 7.10 3.95
CA VAL A 52 1.43 8.06 3.46
C VAL A 52 0.62 7.48 2.30
N ALA A 53 1.28 6.88 1.31
CA ALA A 53 0.61 6.21 0.20
C ALA A 53 -0.28 5.04 0.67
N ALA A 54 0.15 4.31 1.71
CA ALA A 54 -0.60 3.17 2.26
C ALA A 54 -1.95 3.56 2.89
N VAL A 55 -2.10 4.80 3.33
CA VAL A 55 -3.38 5.34 3.84
C VAL A 55 -4.16 6.13 2.79
N GLY A 56 -3.73 6.11 1.53
CA GLY A 56 -4.39 6.77 0.41
C GLY A 56 -3.90 8.19 0.14
N GLY A 57 -2.76 8.60 0.70
CA GLY A 57 -2.15 9.88 0.40
C GLY A 57 -1.67 9.96 -1.06
N ALA A 58 -1.89 11.10 -1.70
CA ALA A 58 -1.39 11.36 -3.04
C ALA A 58 0.06 11.86 -2.96
N LEU A 59 0.92 11.22 -3.75
CA LEU A 59 2.32 11.61 -3.93
C LEU A 59 2.49 12.16 -5.33
N THR A 60 3.12 13.32 -5.45
CA THR A 60 3.59 13.87 -6.72
C THR A 60 5.10 13.73 -6.80
N LEU A 61 5.57 13.17 -7.90
CA LEU A 61 6.98 13.11 -8.25
C LEU A 61 7.28 14.34 -9.11
N ASP A 62 8.18 15.16 -8.64
CA ASP A 62 8.69 16.32 -9.37
C ASP A 62 10.10 15.98 -9.85
N GLY A 63 10.32 15.99 -11.16
CA GLY A 63 11.64 15.88 -11.76
C GLY A 63 11.98 17.20 -12.46
N HIS A 64 13.10 17.81 -12.09
CA HIS A 64 13.62 19.01 -12.72
C HIS A 64 15.02 18.72 -13.28
N ALA A 65 15.24 19.08 -14.53
CA ALA A 65 16.55 19.06 -15.16
C ALA A 65 16.93 20.51 -15.55
N GLY A 66 17.33 21.30 -14.54
CA GLY A 66 17.55 22.74 -14.70
C GLY A 66 16.25 23.50 -15.06
N ASP A 67 16.38 24.74 -15.52
CA ASP A 67 15.25 25.59 -15.93
C ASP A 67 14.58 25.16 -17.24
N LEU A 68 15.09 24.13 -17.91
CA LEU A 68 14.71 23.76 -19.28
C LEU A 68 13.67 22.64 -19.38
N ALA A 69 13.55 21.79 -18.38
CA ALA A 69 12.59 20.69 -18.40
C ALA A 69 12.14 20.30 -17.00
N GLY A 70 10.86 20.51 -16.70
CA GLY A 70 10.18 19.98 -15.50
C GLY A 70 9.14 18.94 -15.89
N SER A 71 9.21 17.77 -15.29
CA SER A 71 8.15 16.75 -15.42
C SER A 71 7.49 16.51 -14.08
N ARG A 72 6.17 16.51 -14.06
CA ARG A 72 5.36 16.11 -12.90
C ARG A 72 4.64 14.83 -13.19
N ALA A 73 4.80 13.85 -12.33
CA ALA A 73 4.04 12.61 -12.41
C ALA A 73 3.35 12.35 -11.07
N GLY A 74 2.03 12.17 -11.10
CA GLY A 74 1.29 11.69 -9.94
C GLY A 74 1.53 10.19 -9.76
N LEU A 75 2.03 9.79 -8.60
CA LEU A 75 2.18 8.39 -8.24
C LEU A 75 1.03 7.97 -7.33
N THR A 76 0.13 7.15 -7.85
CA THR A 76 -1.00 6.59 -7.09
C THR A 76 -0.76 5.10 -6.81
N LEU A 77 0.42 4.78 -6.30
CA LEU A 77 0.73 3.39 -5.95
C LEU A 77 0.48 3.17 -4.45
N MET A 78 -0.60 2.45 -4.13
CA MET A 78 -0.95 2.10 -2.76
C MET A 78 -0.26 0.79 -2.36
N PRO A 79 0.71 0.78 -1.42
CA PRO A 79 1.32 -0.45 -0.94
C PRO A 79 0.35 -1.20 -0.01
N LEU A 80 -0.57 -1.98 -0.59
CA LEU A 80 -1.68 -2.61 0.14
C LEU A 80 -1.24 -3.60 1.22
N SER A 81 -0.03 -4.15 1.18
CA SER A 81 0.49 -4.96 2.30
C SER A 81 0.72 -4.09 3.54
N VAL A 82 1.27 -2.88 3.36
CA VAL A 82 1.46 -1.91 4.45
C VAL A 82 0.12 -1.46 5.00
N THR A 83 -0.82 -1.13 4.12
CA THR A 83 -2.23 -0.80 4.43
C THR A 83 -2.88 -1.90 5.28
N LEU A 84 -2.73 -3.15 4.85
CA LEU A 84 -3.31 -4.33 5.50
C LEU A 84 -2.72 -4.54 6.90
N VAL A 85 -1.40 -4.43 7.07
CA VAL A 85 -0.73 -4.55 8.37
C VAL A 85 -1.23 -3.48 9.34
N GLY A 86 -1.31 -2.21 8.89
CA GLY A 86 -1.88 -1.12 9.68
C GLY A 86 -3.32 -1.40 10.11
N ALA A 87 -4.16 -1.83 9.17
CA ALA A 87 -5.56 -2.18 9.43
C ALA A 87 -5.71 -3.35 10.42
N LEU A 88 -4.88 -4.38 10.31
CA LEU A 88 -4.89 -5.52 11.22
C LEU A 88 -4.47 -5.11 12.64
N VAL A 89 -3.40 -4.34 12.79
CA VAL A 89 -2.92 -3.88 14.10
C VAL A 89 -3.97 -2.99 14.75
N LEU A 90 -4.46 -1.98 14.03
CA LEU A 90 -5.45 -1.03 14.54
C LEU A 90 -6.79 -1.71 14.84
N GLY A 91 -7.29 -2.54 13.92
CA GLY A 91 -8.53 -3.27 14.06
C GLY A 91 -8.50 -4.27 15.22
N THR A 92 -7.40 -5.00 15.41
CA THR A 92 -7.24 -5.93 16.54
C THR A 92 -7.11 -5.19 17.87
N ALA A 93 -6.36 -4.10 17.94
CA ALA A 93 -6.26 -3.25 19.12
C ALA A 93 -7.63 -2.67 19.51
N PHE A 94 -8.37 -2.12 18.52
CA PHE A 94 -9.73 -1.62 18.74
C PHE A 94 -10.66 -2.71 19.30
N ARG A 95 -10.70 -3.90 18.69
CA ARG A 95 -11.56 -5.01 19.12
C ARG A 95 -11.27 -5.50 20.52
N ARG A 96 -10.00 -5.52 20.94
CA ARG A 96 -9.60 -5.91 22.31
C ARG A 96 -10.18 -4.97 23.35
N HIS A 97 -10.21 -3.65 23.06
CA HIS A 97 -10.68 -2.63 24.00
C HIS A 97 -12.19 -2.36 23.90
N ALA A 98 -12.84 -2.68 22.77
CA ALA A 98 -14.29 -2.57 22.62
C ALA A 98 -15.10 -3.44 23.59
N ARG A 99 -14.43 -4.37 24.29
CA ARG A 99 -15.05 -5.21 25.34
C ARG A 99 -15.11 -4.49 26.71
N THR A 100 -14.30 -3.47 26.92
CA THR A 100 -14.11 -2.83 28.26
C THR A 100 -14.52 -1.36 28.28
N ALA A 101 -14.77 -0.75 27.12
CA ALA A 101 -15.11 0.66 26.99
C ALA A 101 -16.17 0.86 25.88
N PRO A 102 -16.96 1.94 25.93
CA PRO A 102 -17.87 2.29 24.86
C PRO A 102 -17.12 2.42 23.52
N PRO A 103 -17.51 1.65 22.47
CA PRO A 103 -16.75 1.57 21.22
C PRO A 103 -16.66 2.92 20.51
N ALA A 104 -17.73 3.74 20.54
CA ALA A 104 -17.74 5.06 19.93
C ALA A 104 -16.74 6.02 20.60
N ALA A 105 -16.66 6.00 21.93
CA ALA A 105 -15.70 6.84 22.66
C ALA A 105 -14.24 6.40 22.42
N HIS A 106 -14.00 5.10 22.24
CA HIS A 106 -12.67 4.59 21.91
C HIS A 106 -12.29 4.94 20.47
N ALA A 107 -13.21 4.79 19.51
CA ALA A 107 -13.04 5.22 18.12
C ALA A 107 -12.73 6.73 18.02
N ALA A 108 -13.46 7.55 18.76
CA ALA A 108 -13.21 9.00 18.79
C ALA A 108 -11.80 9.34 19.32
N ARG A 109 -11.33 8.67 20.37
CA ARG A 109 -9.96 8.89 20.88
C ARG A 109 -8.90 8.48 19.86
N ILE A 110 -9.09 7.35 19.17
CA ILE A 110 -8.20 6.93 18.08
C ILE A 110 -8.19 7.99 16.97
N ALA A 111 -9.35 8.49 16.54
CA ALA A 111 -9.44 9.49 15.48
C ALA A 111 -8.76 10.81 15.88
N VAL A 112 -8.94 11.27 17.12
CA VAL A 112 -8.29 12.49 17.65
C VAL A 112 -6.76 12.34 17.67
N LEU A 113 -6.22 11.15 17.96
CA LEU A 113 -4.78 10.90 17.98
C LEU A 113 -4.23 10.60 16.57
N TRP A 114 -5.04 10.00 15.70
CA TRP A 114 -4.65 9.69 14.33
C TRP A 114 -4.46 10.93 13.48
N LEU A 115 -5.34 11.92 13.63
CA LEU A 115 -5.29 13.16 12.85
C LEU A 115 -3.96 13.92 12.98
N PRO A 116 -3.45 14.26 14.18
CA PRO A 116 -2.16 14.95 14.30
C PRO A 116 -0.99 14.05 13.88
N ALA A 117 -1.06 12.74 14.10
CA ALA A 117 -0.01 11.83 13.65
C ALA A 117 0.05 11.76 12.11
N LEU A 118 -1.12 11.70 11.46
CA LEU A 118 -1.23 11.72 10.00
C LEU A 118 -0.77 13.07 9.42
N LEU A 119 -1.15 14.18 10.07
CA LEU A 119 -0.71 15.51 9.65
C LEU A 119 0.80 15.67 9.78
N ALA A 120 1.40 15.23 10.88
CA ALA A 120 2.84 15.24 11.07
C ALA A 120 3.55 14.41 9.98
N LEU A 121 3.03 13.20 9.70
CA LEU A 121 3.57 12.34 8.66
C LEU A 121 3.46 12.97 7.27
N ALA A 122 2.32 13.59 6.93
CA ALA A 122 2.11 14.25 5.64
C ALA A 122 3.01 15.48 5.46
N LEU A 123 3.28 16.23 6.53
CA LEU A 123 4.16 17.40 6.50
C LEU A 123 5.65 17.02 6.42
N THR A 124 6.04 15.84 6.91
CA THR A 124 7.44 15.38 6.86
C THR A 124 7.75 14.54 5.63
N ALA A 125 6.74 13.98 4.96
CA ALA A 125 6.90 13.14 3.78
C ALA A 125 7.10 13.98 2.51
N HIS A 126 8.19 14.73 2.46
CA HIS A 126 8.69 15.43 1.27
C HIS A 126 10.21 15.32 1.24
N HIS A 127 10.78 15.15 0.07
CA HIS A 127 12.22 15.13 -0.09
C HIS A 127 12.60 15.38 -1.55
N THR A 128 13.64 16.19 -1.74
CA THR A 128 14.31 16.39 -3.03
C THR A 128 15.72 15.82 -2.93
N PHE A 129 16.15 15.06 -3.92
CA PHE A 129 17.50 14.54 -4.02
C PHE A 129 18.10 14.90 -5.37
N GLU A 130 19.36 15.25 -5.35
CA GLU A 130 20.16 15.37 -6.55
C GLU A 130 20.36 13.95 -7.12
N VAL A 131 20.01 13.76 -8.38
CA VAL A 131 20.29 12.52 -9.09
C VAL A 131 21.65 12.66 -9.73
N PRO A 132 22.71 11.95 -9.26
CA PRO A 132 24.00 12.02 -9.92
C PRO A 132 23.85 11.50 -11.35
N LEU A 133 24.08 12.35 -12.33
CA LEU A 133 24.27 11.95 -13.72
C LEU A 133 25.54 11.12 -13.77
N GLY A 134 25.46 9.80 -13.76
CA GLY A 134 26.60 8.87 -13.65
C GLY A 134 27.86 9.28 -14.41
N GLU A 135 28.99 8.67 -14.08
CA GLU A 135 30.28 8.91 -14.74
C GLU A 135 30.15 8.62 -16.24
N GLY A 136 30.27 9.65 -17.09
CA GLY A 136 30.20 9.56 -18.54
C GLY A 136 29.88 10.91 -19.21
N THR A 137 29.85 10.93 -20.54
CA THR A 137 29.62 12.13 -21.37
C THR A 137 28.35 12.90 -20.98
N LEU A 138 27.34 12.27 -20.43
CA LEU A 138 26.11 12.91 -19.92
C LEU A 138 26.36 13.61 -18.58
N GLY A 139 27.21 13.06 -17.71
CA GLY A 139 27.64 13.68 -16.46
C GLY A 139 28.48 14.93 -16.72
N ASP A 140 29.47 14.83 -17.62
CA ASP A 140 30.35 15.90 -18.00
C ASP A 140 29.59 17.06 -18.67
N LEU A 141 28.59 16.76 -19.50
CA LEU A 141 27.69 17.76 -20.09
C LEU A 141 26.79 18.41 -19.05
N GLY A 142 26.26 17.63 -18.09
CA GLY A 142 25.46 18.16 -16.98
C GLY A 142 26.23 19.17 -16.15
N GLU A 143 27.46 18.83 -15.78
CA GLU A 143 28.37 19.71 -15.02
C GLU A 143 28.75 20.98 -15.81
N LEU A 144 29.01 20.83 -17.11
CA LEU A 144 29.33 21.96 -17.99
C LEU A 144 28.17 22.95 -18.17
N PHE A 145 26.93 22.47 -18.16
CA PHE A 145 25.71 23.27 -18.29
C PHE A 145 25.05 23.62 -16.95
N GLY A 146 25.64 23.22 -15.82
CA GLY A 146 25.07 23.43 -14.48
C GLY A 146 23.74 22.72 -14.30
N LEU A 147 23.52 21.61 -15.02
CA LEU A 147 22.31 20.81 -14.96
C LEU A 147 22.46 19.76 -13.87
N SER A 148 21.98 20.05 -12.67
CA SER A 148 21.78 19.05 -11.62
C SER A 148 20.34 18.54 -11.72
N PRO A 149 20.07 17.35 -12.27
CA PRO A 149 18.72 16.82 -12.26
C PRO A 149 18.32 16.54 -10.81
N GLU A 150 17.29 17.21 -10.38
CA GLU A 150 16.66 16.98 -9.07
C GLU A 150 15.44 16.11 -9.25
N ALA A 151 15.33 15.05 -8.48
CA ALA A 151 14.12 14.27 -8.33
C ALA A 151 13.57 14.47 -6.92
N GLY A 152 12.32 14.83 -6.81
CA GLY A 152 11.66 15.03 -5.54
C GLY A 152 10.31 14.36 -5.50
N PHE A 153 9.81 14.18 -4.29
CA PHE A 153 8.41 13.86 -4.07
C PHE A 153 7.82 14.79 -3.03
N THR A 154 6.58 15.18 -3.26
CA THR A 154 5.80 15.99 -2.35
C THR A 154 4.46 15.32 -2.07
N THR A 155 3.95 15.54 -0.87
CA THR A 155 2.66 14.98 -0.42
C THR A 155 1.60 16.08 -0.46
N ASP A 156 0.45 15.77 -1.08
CA ASP A 156 -0.73 16.61 -0.96
C ASP A 156 -1.35 16.41 0.44
N VAL A 157 -1.12 17.37 1.33
CA VAL A 157 -1.53 17.27 2.74
C VAL A 157 -3.06 17.20 2.89
N PRO A 158 -3.88 18.07 2.26
CA PRO A 158 -5.35 17.98 2.31
C PRO A 158 -5.88 16.63 1.87
N VAL A 159 -5.42 16.14 0.73
CA VAL A 159 -5.83 14.85 0.16
C VAL A 159 -5.41 13.70 1.07
N THR A 160 -4.20 13.73 1.60
CA THR A 160 -3.69 12.72 2.54
C THR A 160 -4.49 12.67 3.83
N VAL A 161 -4.83 13.83 4.40
CA VAL A 161 -5.65 13.88 5.61
C VAL A 161 -7.05 13.35 5.34
N LEU A 162 -7.67 13.74 4.24
CA LEU A 162 -9.00 13.26 3.86
C LEU A 162 -9.03 11.73 3.69
N PHE A 163 -8.16 11.19 2.83
CA PHE A 163 -8.15 9.75 2.56
C PHE A 163 -7.64 8.93 3.76
N GLY A 164 -6.69 9.44 4.53
CA GLY A 164 -6.22 8.78 5.73
C GLY A 164 -7.28 8.72 6.84
N MET A 165 -8.16 9.74 6.95
CA MET A 165 -9.31 9.69 7.85
C MET A 165 -10.41 8.76 7.33
N LEU A 166 -10.66 8.73 6.03
CA LEU A 166 -11.58 7.77 5.41
C LEU A 166 -11.10 6.33 5.59
N TRP A 167 -9.81 6.09 5.41
CA TRP A 167 -9.19 4.79 5.67
C TRP A 167 -9.37 4.36 7.13
N LEU A 168 -9.09 5.27 8.08
CA LEU A 168 -9.32 5.00 9.50
C LEU A 168 -10.78 4.63 9.77
N ALA A 169 -11.72 5.43 9.24
CA ALA A 169 -13.15 5.18 9.40
C ALA A 169 -13.53 3.80 8.84
N GLY A 170 -13.05 3.44 7.65
CA GLY A 170 -13.24 2.13 7.03
C GLY A 170 -12.73 0.98 7.91
N VAL A 171 -11.51 1.10 8.44
CA VAL A 171 -10.91 0.11 9.35
C VAL A 171 -11.73 -0.04 10.63
N LEU A 172 -12.18 1.06 11.25
CA LEU A 172 -12.98 1.01 12.47
C LEU A 172 -14.37 0.44 12.21
N VAL A 173 -15.03 0.81 11.11
CA VAL A 173 -16.33 0.23 10.70
C VAL A 173 -16.18 -1.27 10.48
N LEU A 174 -15.15 -1.70 9.76
CA LEU A 174 -14.87 -3.10 9.52
C LEU A 174 -14.57 -3.85 10.82
N ALA A 175 -13.79 -3.25 11.72
CA ALA A 175 -13.48 -3.82 13.03
C ALA A 175 -14.74 -4.01 13.89
N VAL A 176 -15.71 -3.07 13.81
CA VAL A 176 -17.02 -3.19 14.46
C VAL A 176 -17.84 -4.29 13.78
N ALA A 177 -17.90 -4.32 12.46
CA ALA A 177 -18.67 -5.31 11.69
C ALA A 177 -18.24 -6.75 12.00
N VAL A 178 -16.91 -7.00 12.10
CA VAL A 178 -16.38 -8.33 12.43
C VAL A 178 -16.23 -8.57 13.95
N SER A 179 -16.61 -7.63 14.81
CA SER A 179 -16.54 -7.79 16.26
C SER A 179 -17.85 -8.37 16.81
N ARG A 180 -17.75 -9.47 17.53
CA ARG A 180 -18.90 -10.04 18.27
C ARG A 180 -19.20 -9.28 19.56
N ALA A 181 -18.27 -8.47 20.05
CA ALA A 181 -18.40 -7.75 21.32
C ALA A 181 -19.18 -6.43 21.20
N VAL A 182 -19.37 -5.91 19.98
CA VAL A 182 -20.05 -4.65 19.72
C VAL A 182 -21.44 -4.97 19.13
N PRO A 183 -22.54 -4.56 19.77
CA PRO A 183 -23.86 -4.72 19.19
C PRO A 183 -23.99 -3.85 17.94
N LEU A 184 -24.49 -4.43 16.85
CA LEU A 184 -24.86 -3.69 15.63
C LEU A 184 -26.34 -3.27 15.71
N PRO A 185 -26.73 -2.18 15.06
CA PRO A 185 -28.15 -1.88 14.84
C PRO A 185 -28.84 -3.04 14.12
N ARG A 186 -30.09 -3.36 14.51
CA ARG A 186 -30.87 -4.47 13.95
C ARG A 186 -30.78 -4.63 12.42
N PRO A 187 -30.88 -3.55 11.59
CA PRO A 187 -30.80 -3.70 10.14
C PRO A 187 -29.40 -4.17 9.65
N CYS A 188 -28.36 -3.99 10.45
CA CYS A 188 -26.97 -4.35 10.10
C CYS A 188 -26.51 -5.69 10.67
N GLU A 189 -27.30 -6.35 11.52
CA GLU A 189 -26.92 -7.63 12.12
C GLU A 189 -26.70 -8.73 11.08
N GLY A 190 -27.53 -8.75 10.03
CA GLY A 190 -27.42 -9.69 8.92
C GLY A 190 -26.15 -9.52 8.05
N ALA A 191 -25.51 -8.34 8.08
CA ALA A 191 -24.27 -8.09 7.35
C ALA A 191 -23.03 -8.67 8.03
N ARG A 192 -23.10 -9.00 9.34
CA ARG A 192 -21.94 -9.49 10.11
C ARG A 192 -21.35 -10.79 9.58
N PRO A 193 -22.13 -11.86 9.29
CA PRO A 193 -21.60 -13.10 8.75
C PRO A 193 -20.88 -12.86 7.41
N ALA A 194 -21.48 -12.04 6.53
CA ALA A 194 -20.92 -11.69 5.23
C ALA A 194 -19.61 -10.92 5.38
N ALA A 195 -19.57 -9.91 6.25
CA ALA A 195 -18.34 -9.15 6.53
C ALA A 195 -17.22 -10.05 7.08
N TYR A 196 -17.57 -10.96 7.99
CA TYR A 196 -16.61 -11.90 8.55
C TYR A 196 -16.07 -12.88 7.51
N ALA A 197 -16.95 -13.45 6.69
CA ALA A 197 -16.57 -14.34 5.60
C ALA A 197 -15.69 -13.64 4.56
N MET A 198 -16.07 -12.42 4.16
CA MET A 198 -15.31 -11.65 3.16
C MET A 198 -13.90 -11.29 3.67
N VAL A 199 -13.77 -10.79 4.90
CA VAL A 199 -12.46 -10.50 5.50
C VAL A 199 -11.64 -11.77 5.63
N GLY A 200 -12.25 -12.87 6.09
CA GLY A 200 -11.59 -14.16 6.19
C GLY A 200 -11.07 -14.67 4.85
N LEU A 201 -11.90 -14.57 3.81
CA LEU A 201 -11.55 -14.98 2.45
C LEU A 201 -10.38 -14.13 1.91
N LEU A 202 -10.48 -12.79 2.00
CA LEU A 202 -9.42 -11.91 1.52
C LEU A 202 -8.08 -12.13 2.23
N LEU A 203 -8.11 -12.37 3.55
CA LEU A 203 -6.92 -12.72 4.32
C LEU A 203 -6.37 -14.10 3.95
N ALA A 204 -7.23 -15.08 3.72
CA ALA A 204 -6.82 -16.42 3.28
C ALA A 204 -6.14 -16.36 1.90
N CYS A 205 -6.68 -15.59 0.96
CA CYS A 205 -6.09 -15.37 -0.35
C CYS A 205 -4.67 -14.74 -0.23
N VAL A 206 -4.51 -13.74 0.64
CA VAL A 206 -3.20 -13.11 0.87
C VAL A 206 -2.22 -14.10 1.51
N ALA A 207 -2.67 -14.89 2.49
CA ALA A 207 -1.82 -15.92 3.12
C ALA A 207 -1.39 -16.99 2.11
N LEU A 208 -2.32 -17.47 1.28
CA LEU A 208 -2.03 -18.44 0.22
C LEU A 208 -1.05 -17.83 -0.81
N GLY A 209 -1.29 -16.60 -1.24
CA GLY A 209 -0.40 -15.88 -2.16
C GLY A 209 1.02 -15.72 -1.58
N ALA A 210 1.14 -15.44 -0.28
CA ALA A 210 2.44 -15.37 0.39
C ALA A 210 3.17 -16.72 0.37
N VAL A 211 2.46 -17.82 0.65
CA VAL A 211 3.04 -19.18 0.60
C VAL A 211 3.52 -19.49 -0.82
N ILE A 212 2.69 -19.25 -1.83
CA ILE A 212 3.05 -19.48 -3.24
C ILE A 212 4.28 -18.63 -3.62
N ALA A 213 4.29 -17.36 -3.24
CA ALA A 213 5.41 -16.46 -3.53
C ALA A 213 6.71 -16.97 -2.90
N LEU A 214 6.68 -17.43 -1.64
CA LEU A 214 7.85 -17.98 -0.95
C LEU A 214 8.36 -19.28 -1.60
N VAL A 215 7.45 -20.16 -2.00
CA VAL A 215 7.81 -21.40 -2.72
C VAL A 215 8.49 -21.06 -4.06
N VAL A 216 7.90 -20.13 -4.82
CA VAL A 216 8.47 -19.66 -6.09
C VAL A 216 9.84 -19.00 -5.89
N ALA A 217 10.02 -18.22 -4.81
CA ALA A 217 11.32 -17.63 -4.48
C ALA A 217 12.40 -18.68 -4.20
N GLY A 218 12.04 -19.75 -3.49
CA GLY A 218 12.94 -20.87 -3.22
C GLY A 218 13.38 -21.61 -4.50
N ILE A 219 12.47 -21.72 -5.48
CA ILE A 219 12.76 -22.40 -6.76
C ILE A 219 13.55 -21.49 -7.72
N ARG A 220 13.19 -20.20 -7.81
CA ARG A 220 13.75 -19.27 -8.80
C ARG A 220 14.96 -18.47 -8.31
N GLY A 221 15.33 -18.53 -7.03
CA GLY A 221 16.55 -17.94 -6.49
C GLY A 221 16.52 -16.40 -6.37
N HIS A 222 15.35 -15.77 -6.27
CA HIS A 222 15.23 -14.32 -6.10
C HIS A 222 14.47 -13.92 -4.82
N PRO A 223 14.97 -14.30 -3.62
CA PRO A 223 14.23 -14.12 -2.37
C PRO A 223 13.97 -12.65 -2.01
N ALA A 224 14.94 -11.77 -2.26
CA ALA A 224 14.81 -10.34 -1.92
C ALA A 224 13.67 -9.67 -2.70
N ARG A 225 13.59 -9.87 -4.02
CA ARG A 225 12.51 -9.32 -4.85
C ARG A 225 11.14 -9.86 -4.44
N THR A 226 11.06 -11.15 -4.14
CA THR A 226 9.81 -11.75 -3.67
C THR A 226 9.40 -11.19 -2.32
N LEU A 227 10.34 -10.99 -1.39
CA LEU A 227 10.08 -10.39 -0.09
C LEU A 227 9.58 -8.94 -0.25
N ALA A 228 10.17 -8.16 -1.16
CA ALA A 228 9.70 -6.82 -1.48
C ALA A 228 8.24 -6.83 -1.95
N VAL A 229 7.87 -7.74 -2.86
CA VAL A 229 6.49 -7.88 -3.33
C VAL A 229 5.54 -8.27 -2.19
N ILE A 230 5.95 -9.23 -1.34
CA ILE A 230 5.13 -9.68 -0.20
C ILE A 230 4.87 -8.52 0.75
N LEU A 231 5.90 -7.75 1.11
CA LEU A 231 5.82 -6.69 2.10
C LEU A 231 5.19 -5.40 1.59
N LEU A 232 5.29 -5.10 0.30
CA LEU A 232 4.74 -3.87 -0.26
C LEU A 232 3.41 -4.08 -0.99
N GLY A 233 3.28 -5.12 -1.80
CA GLY A 233 2.23 -5.19 -2.79
C GLY A 233 1.55 -6.54 -3.01
N LEU A 234 1.70 -7.51 -2.11
CA LEU A 234 1.08 -8.82 -2.31
C LEU A 234 -0.44 -8.75 -2.53
N PRO A 235 -1.24 -7.99 -1.74
CA PRO A 235 -2.66 -7.87 -1.99
C PRO A 235 -3.00 -7.20 -3.32
N ASN A 236 -2.13 -6.29 -3.81
CA ASN A 236 -2.29 -5.66 -5.13
C ASN A 236 -2.24 -6.67 -6.28
N VAL A 237 -1.61 -7.82 -6.07
CA VAL A 237 -1.55 -8.90 -7.05
C VAL A 237 -2.63 -9.94 -6.79
N VAL A 238 -2.74 -10.38 -5.55
CA VAL A 238 -3.60 -11.52 -5.16
C VAL A 238 -5.09 -11.22 -5.35
N TRP A 239 -5.57 -10.04 -4.96
CA TRP A 239 -6.99 -9.72 -5.07
C TRP A 239 -7.47 -9.54 -6.52
N PRO A 240 -6.75 -8.85 -7.43
CA PRO A 240 -7.08 -8.89 -8.85
C PRO A 240 -7.04 -10.30 -9.45
N VAL A 241 -6.02 -11.11 -9.13
CA VAL A 241 -5.92 -12.49 -9.60
C VAL A 241 -7.12 -13.33 -9.12
N PHE A 242 -7.51 -13.20 -7.86
CA PHE A 242 -8.70 -13.84 -7.32
C PHE A 242 -9.97 -13.44 -8.10
N THR A 243 -10.18 -12.14 -8.35
CA THR A 243 -11.35 -11.68 -9.12
C THR A 243 -11.32 -12.14 -10.57
N LEU A 244 -10.13 -12.24 -11.19
CA LEU A 244 -9.97 -12.82 -12.53
C LEU A 244 -10.32 -14.30 -12.56
N GLY A 245 -9.92 -15.06 -11.52
CA GLY A 245 -10.31 -16.47 -11.37
C GLY A 245 -11.82 -16.66 -11.27
N LEU A 246 -12.52 -15.75 -10.61
CA LEU A 246 -13.98 -15.68 -10.57
C LEU A 246 -14.62 -15.23 -11.90
N GLY A 247 -13.84 -14.99 -12.94
CA GLY A 247 -14.33 -14.57 -14.26
C GLY A 247 -14.49 -13.07 -14.46
N ALA A 248 -13.98 -12.24 -13.56
CA ALA A 248 -13.98 -10.79 -13.76
C ALA A 248 -13.14 -10.37 -14.97
N THR A 249 -13.52 -9.27 -15.60
CA THR A 249 -12.76 -8.63 -16.68
C THR A 249 -12.25 -7.28 -16.17
N TRP A 250 -10.95 -7.08 -16.24
CA TRP A 250 -10.32 -5.81 -15.91
C TRP A 250 -10.02 -5.03 -17.20
N HIS A 251 -10.26 -3.74 -17.13
CA HIS A 251 -9.87 -2.81 -18.20
C HIS A 251 -8.75 -1.93 -17.69
N GLY A 252 -7.65 -1.89 -18.39
CA GLY A 252 -6.49 -1.10 -18.00
C GLY A 252 -5.70 -0.59 -19.21
N ARG A 253 -4.96 0.49 -18.97
CA ARG A 253 -4.00 1.04 -19.91
C ARG A 253 -2.79 1.51 -19.10
N VAL A 254 -1.61 1.23 -19.61
CA VAL A 254 -0.35 1.73 -19.02
C VAL A 254 0.19 2.78 -19.98
N ASP A 255 0.07 4.03 -19.57
CA ASP A 255 0.67 5.17 -20.27
C ASP A 255 1.96 5.58 -19.56
N GLY A 256 3.05 5.69 -20.30
CA GLY A 256 4.30 6.26 -19.80
C GLY A 256 5.56 5.50 -20.22
N PRO A 257 6.71 6.21 -20.23
CA PRO A 257 8.01 5.65 -20.61
C PRO A 257 8.62 4.73 -19.55
N PHE A 258 8.14 4.80 -18.31
CA PHE A 258 8.68 4.00 -17.20
C PHE A 258 7.85 2.75 -17.00
N GLY A 259 8.49 1.58 -17.14
CA GLY A 259 7.88 0.29 -16.80
C GLY A 259 7.58 0.22 -15.31
N LEU A 260 6.31 0.00 -14.97
CA LEU A 260 5.96 -0.42 -13.62
C LEU A 260 6.63 -1.77 -13.34
N PRO A 261 7.03 -2.08 -12.10
CA PRO A 261 7.56 -3.39 -11.73
C PRO A 261 6.43 -4.43 -11.73
N MET A 262 5.89 -4.71 -12.91
CA MET A 262 4.84 -5.70 -13.13
C MET A 262 5.42 -6.98 -13.72
N PRO A 263 4.76 -8.13 -13.54
CA PRO A 263 5.07 -9.34 -14.29
C PRO A 263 5.04 -9.05 -15.79
N ARG A 264 6.02 -9.59 -16.54
CA ARG A 264 6.19 -9.32 -17.98
C ARG A 264 4.92 -9.52 -18.81
N LEU A 265 4.10 -10.50 -18.46
CA LEU A 265 2.82 -10.79 -19.13
C LEU A 265 1.81 -9.64 -18.97
N LEU A 266 1.75 -8.99 -17.80
CA LEU A 266 0.86 -7.85 -17.58
C LEU A 266 1.37 -6.60 -18.30
N ASP A 267 2.68 -6.38 -18.32
CA ASP A 267 3.31 -5.26 -19.01
C ASP A 267 3.08 -5.36 -20.52
N GLU A 268 3.19 -6.56 -21.10
CA GLU A 268 2.97 -6.80 -22.53
C GLU A 268 1.51 -6.60 -22.97
N VAL A 269 0.56 -7.03 -22.14
CA VAL A 269 -0.88 -6.88 -22.41
C VAL A 269 -1.36 -5.45 -22.21
N LEU A 270 -0.84 -4.71 -21.23
CA LEU A 270 -1.32 -3.37 -20.87
C LEU A 270 -0.64 -2.23 -21.64
N ARG A 271 0.47 -2.49 -22.36
CA ARG A 271 1.19 -1.49 -23.19
C ARG A 271 0.68 -1.37 -24.60
N THR A 272 -0.41 -2.02 -24.96
CA THR A 272 -1.03 -1.80 -26.28
C THR A 272 -1.66 -0.40 -26.33
N PRO A 273 -1.67 0.28 -27.52
CA PRO A 273 -2.20 1.63 -27.66
C PRO A 273 -3.69 1.76 -27.34
N ASP A 274 -4.42 0.65 -27.34
CA ASP A 274 -5.83 0.59 -26.96
C ASP A 274 -6.01 0.12 -25.53
N VAL A 275 -7.16 0.46 -24.92
CA VAL A 275 -7.55 -0.05 -23.60
C VAL A 275 -7.58 -1.57 -23.62
N SER A 276 -6.61 -2.19 -22.96
CA SER A 276 -6.49 -3.65 -22.93
C SER A 276 -7.48 -4.24 -21.96
N THR A 277 -8.14 -5.31 -22.40
CA THR A 277 -9.00 -6.12 -21.55
C THR A 277 -8.21 -7.30 -20.99
N LEU A 278 -8.13 -7.37 -19.66
CA LEU A 278 -7.50 -8.47 -18.96
C LEU A 278 -8.61 -9.39 -18.41
N ASN A 279 -8.70 -10.59 -18.95
CA ASN A 279 -9.60 -11.66 -18.50
C ASN A 279 -8.89 -13.01 -18.62
N LEU A 280 -9.49 -14.07 -18.08
CA LEU A 280 -8.95 -15.42 -18.17
C LEU A 280 -8.65 -15.87 -19.59
N THR A 281 -9.48 -15.48 -20.56
CA THR A 281 -9.33 -15.87 -21.97
C THR A 281 -8.13 -15.15 -22.60
N THR A 282 -7.92 -13.86 -22.31
CA THR A 282 -6.78 -13.10 -22.84
C THR A 282 -5.48 -13.59 -22.22
N LEU A 283 -5.47 -13.89 -20.92
CA LEU A 283 -4.31 -14.48 -20.23
C LEU A 283 -3.99 -15.89 -20.77
N ALA A 284 -4.99 -16.74 -20.98
CA ALA A 284 -4.82 -18.10 -21.50
C ALA A 284 -4.29 -18.12 -22.95
N ARG A 285 -4.52 -17.07 -23.74
CA ARG A 285 -3.94 -16.92 -25.09
C ARG A 285 -2.43 -16.63 -25.03
N HIS A 286 -1.95 -15.97 -23.98
CA HIS A 286 -0.53 -15.65 -23.80
C HIS A 286 0.23 -16.76 -23.08
N ASP A 287 -0.40 -17.41 -22.10
CA ASP A 287 0.18 -18.58 -21.39
C ASP A 287 -0.92 -19.58 -21.05
N GLY A 288 -0.89 -20.73 -21.72
CA GLY A 288 -1.86 -21.81 -21.52
C GLY A 288 -1.84 -22.45 -20.11
N ARG A 289 -0.86 -22.07 -19.27
CA ARG A 289 -0.78 -22.52 -17.88
C ARG A 289 -1.73 -21.76 -16.92
N VAL A 290 -2.33 -20.68 -17.37
CA VAL A 290 -3.24 -19.84 -16.56
C VAL A 290 -4.52 -20.61 -16.14
N TRP A 291 -4.83 -21.73 -16.75
CA TRP A 291 -5.98 -22.59 -16.42
C TRP A 291 -6.05 -23.05 -14.97
N TRP A 292 -4.92 -23.14 -14.26
CA TRP A 292 -4.93 -23.51 -12.85
C TRP A 292 -5.64 -22.52 -11.94
N LEU A 293 -5.77 -21.24 -12.35
CA LEU A 293 -6.49 -20.20 -11.59
C LEU A 293 -7.96 -20.58 -11.40
N VAL A 294 -8.61 -21.11 -12.44
CA VAL A 294 -10.01 -21.54 -12.37
C VAL A 294 -10.19 -22.71 -11.40
N VAL A 295 -9.19 -23.60 -11.33
CA VAL A 295 -9.25 -24.78 -10.45
C VAL A 295 -9.03 -24.41 -8.99
N VAL A 296 -8.28 -23.33 -8.72
CA VAL A 296 -8.02 -22.87 -7.34
C VAL A 296 -9.20 -22.08 -6.78
N ASP A 297 -9.99 -21.42 -7.64
CA ASP A 297 -11.11 -20.58 -7.26
C ASP A 297 -12.45 -21.36 -7.21
N ALA A 298 -12.50 -22.58 -7.75
CA ALA A 298 -13.64 -23.48 -7.72
C ALA A 298 -13.69 -24.33 -6.43
#